data_f700729ca72068668d15aa6a46a39a8b
#
_entry.id   f700729ca72068668d15aa6a46a39a8b
#
_cell.length_a   1.000
_cell.length_b   1.000
_cell.length_c   1.000
_cell.angle_alpha   90.00
_cell.angle_beta   90.00
_cell.angle_gamma   90.00
#
_symmetry.space_group_name_H-M   'P 1'
#
loop_
_entity.id
_entity.type
_entity.pdbx_description
1 polymer ?
#
loop_
_entity_poly.entity_id
_entity_poly.type
_entity_poly.pdbx_seq_one_letter_code
_entity_poly.pdbx_strand_id
1 'polypeptide(L)'
;MGAGPALLSFHAGACLLLRPVHRQGLPRYCGDFWYETSFFGPCGMERLGHCSPVWLGHHRARVFVNGVEVAQHEGGFLPFDATVTNIVRYNQFNKLSVLANNELSETMLPAGTTRTLADGRKIAAPYFDFYNYAGIHWPVWLMALPKERVLDYSTRYRLTETGAEIDYTVSTNGPHPVTVELYDGATRVAESSGTTGTLVVKNAKLWNIHAAHLYDLVIRIHEGSAVVDEYLDRIGIRTFEIRHGRFLLNGSPVYLRGFGRHEDADIRGRGLDLPTVKRDFELMKWIGANCFRTSHYPLR
;
A
#
# COMPACT_ATOMS: atom_id res chain seq x y z
N MET A 1 9.31 -14.25 22.02
CA MET A 1 9.76 -13.67 20.73
C MET A 1 8.67 -14.02 19.73
N GLY A 2 7.69 -13.11 19.56
CA GLY A 2 6.66 -13.24 18.55
C GLY A 2 7.30 -13.06 17.18
N ALA A 3 7.22 -14.08 16.33
CA ALA A 3 7.61 -13.92 14.93
C ALA A 3 6.60 -13.02 14.26
N GLY A 4 6.98 -11.81 13.91
CA GLY A 4 6.22 -10.96 13.02
C GLY A 4 5.90 -11.69 11.69
N PRO A 5 4.96 -11.21 10.88
CA PRO A 5 4.53 -11.89 9.67
C PRO A 5 5.73 -12.20 8.77
N ALA A 6 5.91 -13.47 8.40
CA ALA A 6 6.96 -13.86 7.47
C ALA A 6 6.59 -13.35 6.07
N LEU A 7 7.27 -12.30 5.63
CA LEU A 7 7.10 -11.71 4.30
C LEU A 7 8.09 -12.35 3.33
N LEU A 8 7.58 -13.03 2.32
CA LEU A 8 8.36 -13.47 1.17
C LEU A 8 8.02 -12.56 -0.02
N SER A 9 8.96 -11.70 -0.40
CA SER A 9 8.79 -10.87 -1.58
C SER A 9 9.21 -11.63 -2.84
N PHE A 10 8.35 -11.67 -3.82
CA PHE A 10 8.69 -12.07 -5.18
C PHE A 10 8.81 -10.80 -6.01
N HIS A 11 10.02 -10.50 -6.43
CA HIS A 11 10.21 -9.54 -7.50
C HIS A 11 9.88 -10.27 -8.80
N ALA A 12 8.60 -10.28 -9.18
CA ALA A 12 8.27 -10.45 -10.58
C ALA A 12 8.97 -9.28 -11.27
N GLY A 13 10.03 -9.55 -12.02
CA GLY A 13 10.74 -8.51 -12.74
C GLY A 13 9.71 -7.70 -13.51
N ALA A 14 9.58 -6.41 -13.19
CA ALA A 14 8.64 -5.52 -13.85
C ALA A 14 9.00 -5.48 -15.33
N CYS A 15 8.46 -6.39 -16.11
CA CYS A 15 8.54 -6.32 -17.55
C CYS A 15 7.59 -5.20 -17.97
N LEU A 16 8.10 -4.00 -18.05
CA LEU A 16 7.45 -2.85 -18.64
C LEU A 16 7.27 -3.11 -20.14
N LEU A 17 6.20 -3.82 -20.50
CA LEU A 17 5.84 -4.09 -21.89
C LEU A 17 5.53 -2.82 -22.69
N LEU A 18 5.35 -1.67 -22.03
CA LEU A 18 5.00 -0.40 -22.66
C LEU A 18 5.90 0.75 -22.22
N ARG A 19 7.20 0.50 -22.05
CA ARG A 19 8.13 1.61 -22.15
C ARG A 19 8.05 2.17 -23.59
N PRO A 20 8.03 3.48 -23.78
CA PRO A 20 8.51 4.04 -25.01
C PRO A 20 10.02 3.80 -25.05
N VAL A 21 10.44 2.57 -25.34
CA VAL A 21 11.78 2.33 -25.78
C VAL A 21 11.82 2.97 -27.17
N HIS A 22 12.69 3.96 -27.38
CA HIS A 22 13.10 4.43 -28.68
C HIS A 22 13.81 3.30 -29.48
N ARG A 23 13.40 2.07 -29.32
CA ARG A 23 13.73 0.94 -30.18
C ARG A 23 12.61 0.81 -31.19
N GLN A 24 12.88 1.27 -32.39
CA GLN A 24 12.09 0.92 -33.56
C GLN A 24 11.71 -0.56 -33.49
N GLY A 25 10.41 -0.86 -33.40
CA GLY A 25 9.89 -2.19 -33.65
C GLY A 25 9.11 -2.94 -32.59
N LEU A 26 8.92 -2.44 -31.36
CA LEU A 26 7.93 -3.05 -30.46
C LEU A 26 6.60 -2.32 -30.62
N PRO A 27 5.58 -2.96 -31.24
CA PRO A 27 4.25 -2.37 -31.33
C PRO A 27 3.73 -2.12 -29.92
N ARG A 28 3.04 -0.99 -29.72
CA ARG A 28 2.27 -0.72 -28.50
C ARG A 28 1.18 -1.80 -28.41
N TYR A 29 1.42 -2.81 -27.58
CA TYR A 29 0.47 -3.90 -27.40
C TYR A 29 -0.67 -3.44 -26.52
N CYS A 30 -1.89 -3.73 -26.95
CA CYS A 30 -3.12 -3.50 -26.18
C CYS A 30 -3.93 -4.79 -26.19
N GLY A 31 -4.26 -5.31 -25.01
CA GLY A 31 -4.95 -6.57 -24.83
C GLY A 31 -4.41 -7.39 -23.67
N ASP A 32 -4.64 -8.69 -23.74
CA ASP A 32 -4.26 -9.66 -22.71
C ASP A 32 -2.79 -10.07 -22.80
N PHE A 33 -2.14 -10.20 -21.65
CA PHE A 33 -0.78 -10.75 -21.54
C PHE A 33 -0.60 -11.51 -20.23
N TRP A 34 0.27 -12.52 -20.25
CA TRP A 34 0.52 -13.40 -19.14
C TRP A 34 1.85 -13.14 -18.47
N TYR A 35 1.84 -13.18 -17.14
CA TYR A 35 3.04 -13.32 -16.30
C TYR A 35 3.02 -14.68 -15.65
N GLU A 36 4.18 -15.35 -15.61
CA GLU A 36 4.34 -16.61 -14.92
C GLU A 36 5.63 -16.63 -14.12
N THR A 37 5.56 -17.16 -12.91
CA THR A 37 6.71 -17.42 -12.06
C THR A 37 6.45 -18.61 -11.15
N SER A 38 7.51 -19.15 -10.57
CA SER A 38 7.41 -20.18 -9.54
C SER A 38 7.88 -19.63 -8.20
N PHE A 39 7.23 -20.07 -7.13
CA PHE A 39 7.60 -19.74 -5.77
C PHE A 39 7.59 -20.97 -4.88
N PHE A 40 8.43 -20.98 -3.85
CA PHE A 40 8.46 -22.05 -2.87
C PHE A 40 7.49 -21.73 -1.73
N GLY A 41 6.60 -22.65 -1.37
CA GLY A 41 5.72 -22.55 -0.21
C GLY A 41 6.46 -23.06 1.04
N PRO A 42 6.92 -22.18 1.95
CA PRO A 42 7.69 -22.64 3.10
C PRO A 42 6.89 -23.54 4.04
N CYS A 43 7.60 -24.49 4.67
CA CYS A 43 7.08 -25.30 5.75
C CYS A 43 6.67 -24.40 6.94
N GLY A 44 5.55 -24.70 7.56
CA GLY A 44 5.04 -23.95 8.73
C GLY A 44 4.07 -22.82 8.40
N MET A 45 4.02 -22.35 7.15
CA MET A 45 3.01 -21.36 6.73
C MET A 45 1.60 -21.92 6.71
N GLU A 46 1.43 -23.24 6.66
CA GLU A 46 0.13 -23.92 6.72
C GLU A 46 -0.65 -23.66 8.01
N ARG A 47 0.06 -23.31 9.10
CA ARG A 47 -0.55 -22.99 10.40
C ARG A 47 -1.07 -21.56 10.49
N LEU A 48 -0.66 -20.73 9.56
CA LEU A 48 -1.03 -19.33 9.49
C LEU A 48 -2.06 -19.16 8.36
N GLY A 49 -3.18 -18.52 8.63
CA GLY A 49 -4.06 -18.07 7.58
C GLY A 49 -3.31 -17.03 6.75
N HIS A 50 -3.51 -16.98 5.42
CA HIS A 50 -2.74 -16.02 4.66
C HIS A 50 -3.51 -15.44 3.49
N CYS A 51 -3.15 -14.24 3.13
CA CYS A 51 -3.54 -13.54 1.93
C CYS A 51 -2.30 -13.05 1.22
N SER A 52 -2.33 -13.02 -0.08
CA SER A 52 -1.28 -12.40 -0.88
C SER A 52 -1.86 -11.15 -1.55
N PRO A 53 -1.51 -9.92 -1.14
CA PRO A 53 -1.86 -8.76 -1.94
C PRO A 53 -1.06 -8.80 -3.24
N VAL A 54 -1.76 -8.63 -4.34
CA VAL A 54 -1.16 -8.50 -5.67
C VAL A 54 -1.32 -7.06 -6.12
N TRP A 55 -0.20 -6.34 -6.20
CA TRP A 55 -0.20 -4.99 -6.73
C TRP A 55 -0.06 -5.03 -8.24
N LEU A 56 -1.15 -4.81 -8.93
CA LEU A 56 -1.17 -4.75 -10.37
C LEU A 56 -1.51 -3.33 -10.80
N GLY A 57 -0.65 -2.73 -11.59
CA GLY A 57 -0.93 -1.48 -12.26
C GLY A 57 -1.76 -1.67 -13.53
N HIS A 58 -2.79 -2.53 -13.49
CA HIS A 58 -3.62 -2.85 -14.64
C HIS A 58 -5.08 -2.60 -14.39
N HIS A 59 -5.79 -2.35 -15.48
CA HIS A 59 -7.22 -2.14 -15.44
C HIS A 59 -7.98 -3.41 -15.10
N ARG A 60 -7.50 -4.58 -15.54
CA ARG A 60 -8.07 -5.90 -15.20
C ARG A 60 -6.99 -6.93 -14.99
N ALA A 61 -7.18 -7.79 -14.00
CA ALA A 61 -6.28 -8.89 -13.73
C ALA A 61 -7.04 -10.14 -13.25
N ARG A 62 -6.52 -11.31 -13.62
CA ARG A 62 -6.93 -12.60 -13.05
C ARG A 62 -5.69 -13.32 -12.56
N VAL A 63 -5.75 -13.84 -11.35
CA VAL A 63 -4.61 -14.48 -10.68
C VAL A 63 -4.90 -15.95 -10.48
N PHE A 64 -3.93 -16.79 -10.83
CA PHE A 64 -4.01 -18.25 -10.71
C PHE A 64 -2.82 -18.76 -9.91
N VAL A 65 -3.10 -19.64 -8.97
CA VAL A 65 -2.07 -20.40 -8.24
C VAL A 65 -2.28 -21.88 -8.54
N ASN A 66 -1.25 -22.56 -9.03
CA ASN A 66 -1.29 -23.96 -9.44
C ASN A 66 -2.45 -24.28 -10.43
N GLY A 67 -2.80 -23.31 -11.30
CA GLY A 67 -3.86 -23.43 -12.27
C GLY A 67 -5.27 -23.15 -11.75
N VAL A 68 -5.43 -22.86 -10.45
CA VAL A 68 -6.71 -22.49 -9.83
C VAL A 68 -6.81 -20.97 -9.79
N GLU A 69 -7.90 -20.39 -10.29
CA GLU A 69 -8.17 -18.95 -10.19
C GLU A 69 -8.46 -18.60 -8.73
N VAL A 70 -7.73 -17.63 -8.20
CA VAL A 70 -7.79 -17.22 -6.80
C VAL A 70 -8.26 -15.79 -6.59
N ALA A 71 -8.15 -14.95 -7.61
CA ALA A 71 -8.67 -13.59 -7.59
C ALA A 71 -8.92 -13.05 -8.98
N GLN A 72 -9.88 -12.12 -9.06
CA GLN A 72 -10.12 -11.25 -10.19
C GLN A 72 -10.23 -9.81 -9.68
N HIS A 73 -9.64 -8.87 -10.40
CA HIS A 73 -9.62 -7.46 -10.00
C HIS A 73 -9.81 -6.54 -11.20
N GLU A 74 -10.53 -5.45 -11.00
CA GLU A 74 -10.64 -4.33 -11.92
C GLU A 74 -10.28 -3.03 -11.19
N GLY A 75 -9.33 -2.28 -11.77
CA GLY A 75 -8.81 -1.03 -11.22
C GLY A 75 -7.29 -1.03 -11.09
N GLY A 76 -6.63 0.01 -11.61
CA GLY A 76 -5.17 0.07 -11.73
C GLY A 76 -4.44 0.72 -10.56
N PHE A 77 -5.15 1.20 -9.52
CA PHE A 77 -4.55 2.04 -8.48
C PHE A 77 -4.60 1.44 -7.08
N LEU A 78 -5.49 0.50 -6.84
CA LEU A 78 -5.62 -0.14 -5.53
C LEU A 78 -5.05 -1.56 -5.59
N PRO A 79 -4.40 -2.01 -4.52
CA PRO A 79 -4.02 -3.40 -4.40
C PRO A 79 -5.25 -4.26 -4.13
N PHE A 80 -5.10 -5.51 -4.41
CA PHE A 80 -6.05 -6.53 -4.00
C PHE A 80 -5.30 -7.75 -3.48
N ASP A 81 -5.99 -8.58 -2.74
CA ASP A 81 -5.45 -9.79 -2.13
C ASP A 81 -6.30 -11.02 -2.49
N ALA A 82 -5.70 -12.17 -2.31
CA ALA A 82 -6.34 -13.46 -2.51
C ALA A 82 -5.94 -14.43 -1.40
N THR A 83 -6.91 -15.14 -0.86
CA THR A 83 -6.64 -16.23 0.08
C THR A 83 -6.23 -17.49 -0.69
N VAL A 84 -5.02 -17.98 -0.48
CA VAL A 84 -4.46 -19.13 -1.19
C VAL A 84 -4.09 -20.31 -0.27
N THR A 85 -4.51 -20.25 1.01
CA THR A 85 -4.17 -21.23 2.06
C THR A 85 -4.39 -22.68 1.66
N ASN A 86 -5.50 -22.98 0.99
CA ASN A 86 -5.86 -24.36 0.60
C ASN A 86 -5.34 -24.74 -0.80
N ILE A 87 -4.62 -23.84 -1.48
CA ILE A 87 -4.17 -24.01 -2.86
C ILE A 87 -2.65 -24.14 -2.93
N VAL A 88 -1.95 -23.42 -2.04
CA VAL A 88 -0.50 -23.48 -1.93
C VAL A 88 -0.08 -24.87 -1.43
N ARG A 89 0.87 -25.45 -2.14
CA ARG A 89 1.55 -26.70 -1.75
C ARG A 89 2.74 -26.31 -0.89
N TYR A 90 2.68 -26.66 0.39
CA TYR A 90 3.75 -26.38 1.34
C TYR A 90 4.92 -27.31 1.14
N ASN A 91 6.13 -26.83 1.42
CA ASN A 91 7.40 -27.52 1.20
C ASN A 91 7.62 -27.95 -0.26
N GLN A 92 7.01 -27.23 -1.20
CA GLN A 92 7.08 -27.49 -2.63
C GLN A 92 7.07 -26.20 -3.43
N PHE A 93 7.46 -26.30 -4.71
CA PHE A 93 7.27 -25.22 -5.66
C PHE A 93 5.82 -25.13 -6.11
N ASN A 94 5.36 -23.91 -6.23
CA ASN A 94 4.04 -23.53 -6.72
C ASN A 94 4.19 -22.63 -7.95
N LYS A 95 3.23 -22.66 -8.83
CA LYS A 95 3.17 -21.80 -10.01
C LYS A 95 2.20 -20.64 -9.75
N LEU A 96 2.65 -19.41 -9.96
CA LEU A 96 1.83 -18.22 -10.03
C LEU A 96 1.70 -17.81 -11.49
N SER A 97 0.47 -17.65 -11.98
CA SER A 97 0.18 -17.10 -13.29
C SER A 97 -0.79 -15.94 -13.15
N VAL A 98 -0.52 -14.84 -13.83
CA VAL A 98 -1.34 -13.63 -13.81
C VAL A 98 -1.69 -13.26 -15.25
N LEU A 99 -2.97 -13.27 -15.57
CA LEU A 99 -3.49 -12.67 -16.79
C LEU A 99 -3.79 -11.21 -16.51
N ALA A 100 -3.16 -10.32 -17.24
CA ALA A 100 -3.36 -8.88 -17.11
C ALA A 100 -3.84 -8.31 -18.46
N ASN A 101 -4.66 -7.26 -18.40
CA ASN A 101 -5.24 -6.59 -19.57
C ASN A 101 -5.11 -5.07 -19.41
N ASN A 102 -4.67 -4.38 -20.45
CA ASN A 102 -4.46 -2.93 -20.47
C ASN A 102 -5.43 -2.17 -21.39
N GLU A 103 -6.50 -2.83 -21.83
CA GLU A 103 -7.55 -2.17 -22.57
C GLU A 103 -8.27 -1.15 -21.68
N LEU A 104 -8.52 0.03 -22.23
CA LEU A 104 -9.24 1.10 -21.54
C LEU A 104 -10.73 1.04 -21.85
N SER A 105 -11.55 1.44 -20.88
CA SER A 105 -12.99 1.67 -21.04
C SER A 105 -13.40 2.97 -20.36
N GLU A 106 -14.59 3.46 -20.68
CA GLU A 106 -15.15 4.69 -20.07
C GLU A 106 -15.62 4.47 -18.63
N THR A 107 -15.77 3.22 -18.21
CA THR A 107 -16.26 2.86 -16.87
C THR A 107 -15.16 2.56 -15.86
N MET A 108 -13.89 2.65 -16.26
CA MET A 108 -12.75 2.40 -15.37
C MET A 108 -11.99 3.67 -15.00
N LEU A 109 -11.11 3.57 -14.01
CA LEU A 109 -10.20 4.63 -13.59
C LEU A 109 -8.74 4.17 -13.74
N PRO A 110 -7.94 4.92 -14.52
CA PRO A 110 -8.27 6.11 -15.35
C PRO A 110 -9.07 5.71 -16.61
N ALA A 111 -9.99 6.59 -17.02
CA ALA A 111 -10.88 6.32 -18.14
C ALA A 111 -10.22 6.50 -19.51
N GLY A 112 -10.75 5.81 -20.50
CA GLY A 112 -10.34 5.92 -21.89
C GLY A 112 -11.18 5.02 -22.79
N THR A 113 -10.74 4.83 -24.01
CA THR A 113 -11.35 3.87 -24.94
C THR A 113 -10.30 2.98 -25.56
N THR A 114 -10.73 1.82 -26.05
CA THR A 114 -9.91 0.92 -26.86
C THR A 114 -10.53 0.81 -28.25
N ARG A 115 -9.71 1.08 -29.27
CA ARG A 115 -10.14 0.99 -30.68
C ARG A 115 -9.45 -0.18 -31.37
N THR A 116 -10.19 -0.92 -32.17
CA THR A 116 -9.63 -1.95 -33.04
C THR A 116 -9.37 -1.33 -34.42
N LEU A 117 -8.16 -1.48 -34.91
CA LEU A 117 -7.76 -1.04 -36.25
C LEU A 117 -8.23 -2.05 -37.32
N ALA A 118 -8.16 -1.63 -38.59
CA ALA A 118 -8.57 -2.48 -39.72
C ALA A 118 -7.73 -3.77 -39.85
N ASP A 119 -6.50 -3.77 -39.32
CA ASP A 119 -5.60 -4.93 -39.28
C ASP A 119 -5.81 -5.82 -38.03
N GLY A 120 -6.83 -5.55 -37.21
CA GLY A 120 -7.15 -6.30 -36.01
C GLY A 120 -6.35 -5.88 -34.75
N ARG A 121 -5.35 -5.02 -34.89
CA ARG A 121 -4.61 -4.51 -33.71
C ARG A 121 -5.49 -3.58 -32.87
N LYS A 122 -5.33 -3.66 -31.58
CA LYS A 122 -5.98 -2.74 -30.62
C LYS A 122 -5.05 -1.62 -30.21
N ILE A 123 -5.59 -0.44 -30.04
CA ILE A 123 -4.90 0.73 -29.50
C ILE A 123 -5.72 1.35 -28.37
N ALA A 124 -5.05 1.65 -27.26
CA ALA A 124 -5.65 2.41 -26.17
C ALA A 124 -5.64 3.91 -26.50
N ALA A 125 -6.79 4.57 -26.27
CA ALA A 125 -6.96 6.01 -26.40
C ALA A 125 -7.33 6.57 -25.01
N PRO A 126 -6.33 6.99 -24.20
CA PRO A 126 -6.56 7.49 -22.86
C PRO A 126 -7.22 8.88 -22.88
N TYR A 127 -8.05 9.16 -21.85
CA TYR A 127 -8.60 10.48 -21.56
C TYR A 127 -7.75 11.27 -20.56
N PHE A 128 -6.53 10.80 -20.29
CA PHE A 128 -5.58 11.37 -19.36
C PHE A 128 -4.24 11.66 -20.05
N ASP A 129 -3.41 12.49 -19.43
CA ASP A 129 -2.19 13.07 -20.01
C ASP A 129 -0.88 12.37 -19.61
N PHE A 130 -0.97 11.18 -19.02
CA PHE A 130 0.18 10.35 -18.68
C PHE A 130 0.15 9.02 -19.44
N TYR A 131 1.25 8.26 -19.41
CA TYR A 131 1.34 7.00 -20.12
C TYR A 131 0.43 5.93 -19.51
N ASN A 132 -0.27 5.19 -20.38
CA ASN A 132 -1.01 4.00 -19.98
C ASN A 132 -0.03 2.83 -19.77
N TYR A 133 0.69 2.87 -18.67
CA TYR A 133 1.61 1.79 -18.31
C TYR A 133 0.86 0.50 -18.05
N ALA A 134 1.49 -0.59 -18.48
CA ALA A 134 0.99 -1.93 -18.31
C ALA A 134 2.04 -2.81 -17.62
N GLY A 135 1.63 -3.75 -16.79
CA GLY A 135 2.51 -4.68 -16.10
C GLY A 135 2.32 -4.69 -14.59
N ILE A 136 2.99 -5.62 -13.95
CA ILE A 136 3.06 -5.69 -12.50
C ILE A 136 4.11 -4.66 -12.05
N HIS A 137 3.67 -3.52 -11.53
CA HIS A 137 4.55 -2.40 -11.18
C HIS A 137 5.13 -2.53 -9.77
N TRP A 138 4.46 -3.27 -8.91
CA TRP A 138 4.78 -3.41 -7.50
C TRP A 138 5.14 -4.84 -7.16
N PRO A 139 5.87 -5.09 -6.08
CA PRO A 139 6.14 -6.43 -5.63
C PRO A 139 4.85 -7.22 -5.36
N VAL A 140 4.87 -8.49 -5.73
CA VAL A 140 3.86 -9.47 -5.33
C VAL A 140 4.36 -10.16 -4.08
N TRP A 141 3.54 -10.22 -3.03
CA TRP A 141 3.90 -10.78 -1.75
C TRP A 141 3.11 -12.07 -1.48
N LEU A 142 3.77 -13.09 -0.99
CA LEU A 142 3.11 -14.18 -0.27
C LEU A 142 3.23 -13.88 1.22
N MET A 143 2.11 -13.56 1.87
CA MET A 143 2.09 -13.22 3.27
C MET A 143 1.53 -14.38 4.09
N ALA A 144 2.22 -14.77 5.14
CA ALA A 144 1.70 -15.64 6.17
C ALA A 144 1.18 -14.77 7.31
N LEU A 145 -0.13 -14.76 7.49
CA LEU A 145 -0.80 -13.95 8.50
C LEU A 145 -1.29 -14.85 9.65
N PRO A 146 -1.27 -14.39 10.90
CA PRO A 146 -1.88 -15.11 12.01
C PRO A 146 -3.35 -15.40 11.73
N LYS A 147 -3.84 -16.53 12.26
CA LYS A 147 -5.26 -16.89 12.15
C LYS A 147 -6.14 -15.83 12.79
N GLU A 148 -5.79 -15.44 14.00
CA GLU A 148 -6.41 -14.32 14.71
C GLU A 148 -5.49 -13.10 14.54
N ARG A 149 -6.02 -12.01 13.96
CA ARG A 149 -5.19 -10.86 13.58
C ARG A 149 -5.92 -9.54 13.60
N VAL A 150 -5.16 -8.48 13.65
CA VAL A 150 -5.64 -7.12 13.36
C VAL A 150 -5.98 -7.04 11.87
N LEU A 151 -7.21 -6.62 11.57
CA LEU A 151 -7.68 -6.39 10.20
C LEU A 151 -7.46 -4.95 9.76
N ASP A 152 -7.77 -4.01 10.65
CA ASP A 152 -7.68 -2.57 10.38
C ASP A 152 -7.64 -1.80 11.69
N TYR A 153 -7.18 -0.56 11.65
CA TYR A 153 -7.29 0.38 12.75
C TYR A 153 -7.48 1.81 12.26
N SER A 154 -8.04 2.64 13.12
CA SER A 154 -8.13 4.08 12.86
C SER A 154 -7.79 4.87 14.11
N THR A 155 -7.23 6.08 13.91
CA THR A 155 -6.88 7.01 15.00
C THR A 155 -7.43 8.40 14.73
N ARG A 156 -7.83 9.09 15.80
CA ARG A 156 -8.19 10.53 15.77
C ARG A 156 -7.42 11.25 16.86
N TYR A 157 -6.87 12.40 16.51
CA TYR A 157 -6.03 13.18 17.41
C TYR A 157 -6.76 14.41 17.92
N ARG A 158 -6.61 14.67 19.21
CA ARG A 158 -7.08 15.87 19.88
C ARG A 158 -5.95 16.45 20.74
N LEU A 159 -5.59 17.70 20.51
CA LEU A 159 -4.59 18.38 21.31
C LEU A 159 -5.23 18.89 22.60
N THR A 160 -4.50 18.77 23.72
CA THR A 160 -4.88 19.26 25.03
C THR A 160 -3.82 20.25 25.55
N GLU A 161 -4.12 20.97 26.62
CA GLU A 161 -3.16 21.89 27.24
C GLU A 161 -1.88 21.18 27.73
N THR A 162 -1.99 19.90 28.08
CA THR A 162 -0.89 19.13 28.66
C THR A 162 -0.30 18.07 27.72
N GLY A 163 -0.80 17.98 26.46
CA GLY A 163 -0.31 16.99 25.51
C GLY A 163 -1.32 16.67 24.41
N ALA A 164 -1.66 15.41 24.25
CA ALA A 164 -2.61 14.96 23.24
C ALA A 164 -3.40 13.73 23.70
N GLU A 165 -4.58 13.58 23.16
CA GLU A 165 -5.40 12.39 23.24
C GLU A 165 -5.55 11.76 21.85
N ILE A 166 -5.44 10.44 21.80
CA ILE A 166 -5.58 9.65 20.58
C ILE A 166 -6.72 8.67 20.79
N ASP A 167 -7.87 8.98 20.22
CA ASP A 167 -8.97 8.02 20.16
C ASP A 167 -8.67 6.99 19.09
N TYR A 168 -8.82 5.71 19.40
CA TYR A 168 -8.55 4.62 18.46
C TYR A 168 -9.71 3.65 18.35
N THR A 169 -9.80 3.01 17.20
CA THR A 169 -10.66 1.86 16.92
C THR A 169 -9.84 0.81 16.20
N VAL A 170 -9.89 -0.44 16.66
CA VAL A 170 -9.22 -1.60 16.09
C VAL A 170 -10.25 -2.61 15.65
N SER A 171 -10.14 -3.11 14.43
CA SER A 171 -10.93 -4.23 13.90
C SER A 171 -10.11 -5.50 13.93
N THR A 172 -10.67 -6.58 14.46
CA THR A 172 -10.06 -7.91 14.51
C THR A 172 -11.00 -8.94 13.89
N ASN A 173 -10.47 -10.09 13.51
CA ASN A 173 -11.28 -11.19 12.97
C ASN A 173 -11.76 -12.19 14.05
N GLY A 174 -11.52 -11.92 15.33
CA GLY A 174 -11.98 -12.73 16.46
C GLY A 174 -12.19 -11.91 17.72
N PRO A 175 -12.86 -12.47 18.74
CA PRO A 175 -13.23 -11.76 19.96
C PRO A 175 -12.11 -11.77 21.02
N HIS A 176 -10.88 -11.63 20.62
CA HIS A 176 -9.71 -11.68 21.51
C HIS A 176 -9.46 -10.33 22.21
N PRO A 177 -8.89 -10.33 23.43
CA PRO A 177 -8.44 -9.11 24.09
C PRO A 177 -7.39 -8.38 23.26
N VAL A 178 -7.51 -7.06 23.17
CA VAL A 178 -6.60 -6.17 22.45
C VAL A 178 -5.94 -5.24 23.45
N THR A 179 -4.62 -5.02 23.28
CA THR A 179 -3.89 -3.92 23.92
C THR A 179 -3.31 -3.01 22.85
N VAL A 180 -3.35 -1.71 23.12
CA VAL A 180 -2.80 -0.67 22.24
C VAL A 180 -1.81 0.15 23.06
N GLU A 181 -0.56 0.15 22.62
CA GLU A 181 0.55 0.83 23.26
C GLU A 181 1.18 1.86 22.33
N LEU A 182 1.67 2.94 22.89
CA LEU A 182 2.37 3.98 22.14
C LEU A 182 3.77 4.19 22.73
N TYR A 183 4.77 4.20 21.85
CA TYR A 183 6.17 4.36 22.24
C TYR A 183 6.81 5.59 21.59
N ASP A 184 7.63 6.30 22.36
CA ASP A 184 8.58 7.32 21.90
C ASP A 184 9.99 6.72 21.98
N GLY A 185 10.47 6.15 20.89
CA GLY A 185 11.65 5.30 20.87
C GLY A 185 11.46 4.05 21.75
N ALA A 186 12.30 3.86 22.76
CA ALA A 186 12.19 2.73 23.67
C ALA A 186 11.22 2.95 24.84
N THR A 187 10.65 4.15 24.99
CA THR A 187 9.82 4.52 26.14
C THR A 187 8.35 4.39 25.81
N ARG A 188 7.62 3.55 26.55
CA ARG A 188 6.16 3.52 26.46
C ARG A 188 5.56 4.77 27.10
N VAL A 189 4.83 5.57 26.31
CA VAL A 189 4.26 6.85 26.71
C VAL A 189 2.76 6.79 26.97
N ALA A 190 2.07 5.81 26.42
CA ALA A 190 0.65 5.56 26.68
C ALA A 190 0.28 4.09 26.47
N GLU A 191 -0.78 3.64 27.09
CA GLU A 191 -1.35 2.30 26.97
C GLU A 191 -2.86 2.34 27.19
N SER A 192 -3.59 1.49 26.47
CA SER A 192 -5.02 1.27 26.65
C SER A 192 -5.39 -0.16 26.26
N SER A 193 -6.54 -0.65 26.71
CA SER A 193 -7.02 -2.00 26.39
C SER A 193 -8.42 -1.94 25.78
N GLY A 194 -8.72 -2.90 24.92
CA GLY A 194 -9.96 -2.99 24.17
C GLY A 194 -9.82 -2.60 22.71
N THR A 195 -10.84 -2.92 21.93
CA THR A 195 -10.90 -2.59 20.49
C THR A 195 -11.21 -1.12 20.22
N THR A 196 -11.63 -0.38 21.25
CA THR A 196 -11.82 1.08 21.21
C THR A 196 -11.32 1.68 22.52
N GLY A 197 -10.75 2.85 22.45
CA GLY A 197 -10.23 3.54 23.63
C GLY A 197 -9.54 4.86 23.30
N THR A 198 -8.94 5.44 24.32
CA THR A 198 -8.17 6.69 24.19
C THR A 198 -6.79 6.51 24.83
N LEU A 199 -5.74 6.84 24.09
CA LEU A 199 -4.37 6.96 24.60
C LEU A 199 -4.13 8.42 25.00
N VAL A 200 -3.73 8.64 26.25
CA VAL A 200 -3.41 9.98 26.77
C VAL A 200 -1.88 10.16 26.80
N VAL A 201 -1.38 11.07 25.97
CA VAL A 201 0.05 11.33 25.82
C VAL A 201 0.39 12.67 26.43
N LYS A 202 1.03 12.65 27.61
CA LYS A 202 1.49 13.87 28.27
C LYS A 202 2.72 14.43 27.57
N ASN A 203 2.80 15.76 27.44
CA ASN A 203 3.89 16.46 26.75
C ASN A 203 4.17 15.93 25.36
N ALA A 204 3.11 15.65 24.59
CA ALA A 204 3.21 15.07 23.28
C ALA A 204 4.09 15.90 22.34
N LYS A 205 5.04 15.26 21.67
CA LYS A 205 5.84 15.85 20.58
C LYS A 205 5.00 15.79 19.31
N LEU A 206 4.64 16.96 18.80
CA LEU A 206 3.76 17.02 17.64
C LEU A 206 4.53 16.86 16.33
N TRP A 207 3.94 16.12 15.41
CA TRP A 207 4.41 16.10 14.04
C TRP A 207 4.17 17.47 13.38
N ASN A 208 5.16 17.99 12.67
CA ASN A 208 5.00 19.17 11.83
C ASN A 208 5.89 19.05 10.57
N ILE A 209 5.71 19.99 9.62
CA ILE A 209 6.46 19.99 8.35
C ILE A 209 7.97 20.18 8.48
N HIS A 210 8.47 20.64 9.61
CA HIS A 210 9.90 20.84 9.86
C HIS A 210 10.50 19.78 10.77
N ALA A 211 9.66 19.13 11.58
CA ALA A 211 10.04 18.07 12.51
C ALA A 211 8.96 16.98 12.51
N ALA A 212 9.14 15.97 11.67
CA ALA A 212 8.23 14.84 11.52
C ALA A 212 8.45 13.84 12.67
N HIS A 213 8.06 14.21 13.90
CA HIS A 213 8.14 13.30 15.03
C HIS A 213 7.12 12.17 14.88
N LEU A 214 7.58 10.94 14.99
CA LEU A 214 6.75 9.73 14.88
C LEU A 214 6.86 8.92 16.16
N TYR A 215 5.73 8.36 16.57
CA TYR A 215 5.59 7.38 17.64
C TYR A 215 5.36 6.00 17.02
N ASP A 216 5.86 4.96 17.68
CA ASP A 216 5.53 3.58 17.32
C ASP A 216 4.24 3.17 18.02
N LEU A 217 3.20 2.90 17.24
CA LEU A 217 1.91 2.37 17.70
C LEU A 217 1.99 0.84 17.61
N VAL A 218 1.78 0.17 18.73
CA VAL A 218 1.80 -1.29 18.83
C VAL A 218 0.42 -1.79 19.24
N ILE A 219 -0.19 -2.61 18.40
CA ILE A 219 -1.48 -3.24 18.67
C ILE A 219 -1.24 -4.73 18.83
N ARG A 220 -1.64 -5.32 19.97
CA ARG A 220 -1.49 -6.76 20.23
C ARG A 220 -2.82 -7.41 20.48
N ILE A 221 -2.98 -8.62 19.94
CA ILE A 221 -4.08 -9.52 20.22
C ILE A 221 -3.57 -10.62 21.14
N HIS A 222 -4.34 -10.93 22.19
CA HIS A 222 -3.95 -11.88 23.21
C HIS A 222 -4.88 -13.10 23.26
N GLU A 223 -4.30 -14.28 23.42
CA GLU A 223 -5.00 -15.51 23.81
C GLU A 223 -4.45 -15.97 25.17
N GLY A 224 -5.21 -15.69 26.23
CA GLY A 224 -4.69 -15.84 27.60
C GLY A 224 -3.51 -14.89 27.85
N SER A 225 -2.36 -15.45 28.18
CA SER A 225 -1.10 -14.69 28.37
C SER A 225 -0.23 -14.59 27.10
N ALA A 226 -0.59 -15.28 26.03
CA ALA A 226 0.19 -15.30 24.79
C ALA A 226 -0.25 -14.17 23.86
N VAL A 227 0.70 -13.53 23.19
CA VAL A 227 0.45 -12.63 22.07
C VAL A 227 0.32 -13.49 20.82
N VAL A 228 -0.83 -13.45 20.16
CA VAL A 228 -1.12 -14.21 18.93
C VAL A 228 -0.96 -13.39 17.68
N ASP A 229 -1.08 -12.06 17.78
CA ASP A 229 -0.74 -11.13 16.70
C ASP A 229 -0.20 -9.82 17.26
N GLU A 230 0.74 -9.21 16.53
CA GLU A 230 1.31 -7.92 16.83
C GLU A 230 1.38 -7.09 15.54
N TYR A 231 0.72 -5.94 15.55
CA TYR A 231 0.74 -4.97 14.47
C TYR A 231 1.49 -3.71 14.91
N LEU A 232 2.50 -3.33 14.13
CA LEU A 232 3.33 -2.17 14.39
C LEU A 232 3.16 -1.15 13.27
N ASP A 233 2.88 0.10 13.63
CA ASP A 233 2.85 1.23 12.69
C ASP A 233 3.44 2.48 13.32
N ARG A 234 3.81 3.45 12.47
CA ARG A 234 4.35 4.74 12.87
C ARG A 234 3.34 5.84 12.67
N ILE A 235 2.95 6.51 13.73
CA ILE A 235 1.97 7.60 13.70
C ILE A 235 2.58 8.93 14.14
N GLY A 236 2.15 10.01 13.49
CA GLY A 236 2.52 11.38 13.89
C GLY A 236 1.31 12.08 14.50
N ILE A 237 1.42 12.52 15.76
CA ILE A 237 0.35 13.25 16.44
C ILE A 237 0.24 14.65 15.85
N ARG A 238 -0.89 14.92 15.17
CA ARG A 238 -1.16 16.22 14.55
C ARG A 238 -2.65 16.44 14.38
N THR A 239 -3.04 17.71 14.33
CA THR A 239 -4.36 18.14 13.87
C THR A 239 -4.22 18.98 12.61
N PHE A 240 -5.15 18.81 11.67
CA PHE A 240 -5.23 19.59 10.46
C PHE A 240 -6.64 20.10 10.29
N GLU A 241 -6.79 21.42 10.20
CA GLU A 241 -8.08 22.10 10.17
C GLU A 241 -8.13 23.14 9.05
N ILE A 242 -9.35 23.44 8.60
CA ILE A 242 -9.63 24.60 7.78
C ILE A 242 -10.50 25.54 8.61
N ARG A 243 -9.98 26.72 8.95
CA ARG A 243 -10.70 27.73 9.71
C ARG A 243 -10.55 29.10 9.06
N HIS A 244 -11.66 29.77 8.82
CA HIS A 244 -11.72 31.08 8.13
C HIS A 244 -10.93 31.10 6.81
N GLY A 245 -11.04 30.04 6.00
CA GLY A 245 -10.34 29.89 4.71
C GLY A 245 -8.83 29.68 4.81
N ARG A 246 -8.30 29.38 5.99
CA ARG A 246 -6.88 29.10 6.20
C ARG A 246 -6.67 27.66 6.66
N PHE A 247 -5.60 27.04 6.18
CA PHE A 247 -5.12 25.76 6.70
C PHE A 247 -4.39 25.98 8.03
N LEU A 248 -4.74 25.18 9.03
CA LEU A 248 -4.08 25.17 10.33
C LEU A 248 -3.49 23.78 10.57
N LEU A 249 -2.24 23.75 10.92
CA LEU A 249 -1.55 22.56 11.44
C LEU A 249 -1.27 22.78 12.92
N ASN A 250 -1.77 21.88 13.76
CA ASN A 250 -1.67 21.98 15.21
C ASN A 250 -2.12 23.38 15.74
N GLY A 251 -3.22 23.89 15.19
CA GLY A 251 -3.77 25.19 15.53
C GLY A 251 -3.04 26.40 14.93
N SER A 252 -1.88 26.23 14.31
CA SER A 252 -1.09 27.31 13.70
C SER A 252 -1.31 27.40 12.20
N PRO A 253 -1.44 28.60 11.61
CA PRO A 253 -1.60 28.78 10.18
C PRO A 253 -0.40 28.19 9.41
N VAL A 254 -0.70 27.44 8.34
CA VAL A 254 0.30 26.89 7.44
C VAL A 254 -0.01 27.30 6.00
N TYR A 255 1.02 27.73 5.27
CA TYR A 255 0.94 28.00 3.84
C TYR A 255 1.54 26.84 3.07
N LEU A 256 0.73 26.15 2.27
CA LEU A 256 1.15 24.99 1.49
C LEU A 256 1.81 25.43 0.19
N ARG A 257 3.04 25.00 -0.03
CA ARG A 257 3.86 25.25 -1.22
C ARG A 257 4.32 23.92 -1.80
N GLY A 258 3.87 23.61 -3.01
CA GLY A 258 4.22 22.32 -3.61
C GLY A 258 3.64 22.19 -5.02
N PHE A 259 3.67 20.97 -5.52
CA PHE A 259 3.22 20.63 -6.87
C PHE A 259 2.74 19.19 -6.96
N GLY A 260 2.20 18.80 -8.12
CA GLY A 260 1.85 17.43 -8.43
C GLY A 260 3.12 16.60 -8.62
N ARG A 261 3.15 15.39 -8.04
CA ARG A 261 4.20 14.41 -8.26
C ARG A 261 3.61 13.18 -8.93
N HIS A 262 4.07 12.90 -10.15
CA HIS A 262 3.82 11.63 -10.82
C HIS A 262 4.70 10.53 -10.23
N GLU A 263 4.30 9.27 -10.35
CA GLU A 263 5.10 8.14 -9.84
C GLU A 263 6.02 7.52 -10.89
N ASP A 264 5.92 7.96 -12.12
CA ASP A 264 6.73 7.49 -13.23
C ASP A 264 8.11 8.17 -13.31
N ALA A 265 9.09 7.43 -13.78
CA ALA A 265 10.46 7.86 -14.00
C ALA A 265 10.98 7.37 -15.34
N ASP A 266 11.91 8.11 -15.95
CA ASP A 266 12.47 7.83 -17.27
C ASP A 266 13.01 6.41 -17.42
N ILE A 267 13.64 5.89 -16.37
CA ILE A 267 14.33 4.60 -16.43
C ILE A 267 13.37 3.43 -16.18
N ARG A 268 12.42 3.57 -15.26
CA ARG A 268 11.57 2.47 -14.78
C ARG A 268 10.09 2.63 -15.10
N GLY A 269 9.71 3.71 -15.75
CA GLY A 269 8.31 4.04 -15.94
C GLY A 269 7.60 4.14 -14.58
N ARG A 270 6.47 3.49 -14.41
CA ARG A 270 5.67 3.48 -13.18
C ARG A 270 6.14 2.45 -12.14
N GLY A 271 7.20 1.70 -12.38
CA GLY A 271 7.73 0.73 -11.42
C GLY A 271 8.24 1.40 -10.14
N LEU A 272 8.08 0.73 -9.00
CA LEU A 272 8.59 1.22 -7.73
C LEU A 272 10.12 1.39 -7.78
N ASP A 273 10.57 2.62 -7.63
CA ASP A 273 11.98 2.99 -7.58
C ASP A 273 12.24 3.89 -6.36
N LEU A 274 12.53 3.26 -5.22
CA LEU A 274 12.78 3.96 -3.96
C LEU A 274 13.92 4.99 -4.05
N PRO A 275 15.05 4.77 -4.74
CA PRO A 275 16.07 5.79 -4.95
C PRO A 275 15.54 7.05 -5.63
N THR A 276 14.74 6.90 -6.71
CA THR A 276 14.10 8.04 -7.39
C THR A 276 13.11 8.75 -6.48
N VAL A 277 12.26 8.00 -5.76
CA VAL A 277 11.32 8.57 -4.79
C VAL A 277 12.05 9.39 -3.74
N LYS A 278 13.13 8.85 -3.15
CA LYS A 278 13.94 9.56 -2.16
C LYS A 278 14.55 10.84 -2.75
N ARG A 279 15.11 10.77 -3.96
CA ARG A 279 15.67 11.93 -4.64
C ARG A 279 14.62 13.02 -4.87
N ASP A 280 13.40 12.66 -5.31
CA ASP A 280 12.32 13.61 -5.53
C ASP A 280 12.00 14.37 -4.24
N PHE A 281 11.89 13.67 -3.10
CA PHE A 281 11.61 14.32 -1.82
C PHE A 281 12.77 15.20 -1.34
N GLU A 282 14.02 14.79 -1.57
CA GLU A 282 15.18 15.63 -1.25
C GLU A 282 15.20 16.91 -2.10
N LEU A 283 14.88 16.82 -3.39
CA LEU A 283 14.76 17.99 -4.27
C LEU A 283 13.60 18.90 -3.85
N MET A 284 12.43 18.34 -3.52
CA MET A 284 11.31 19.13 -3.00
C MET A 284 11.69 19.88 -1.74
N LYS A 285 12.38 19.22 -0.81
CA LYS A 285 12.86 19.82 0.42
C LYS A 285 13.89 20.92 0.15
N TRP A 286 14.80 20.69 -0.78
CA TRP A 286 15.83 21.67 -1.18
C TRP A 286 15.23 22.97 -1.73
N ILE A 287 14.15 22.89 -2.54
CA ILE A 287 13.45 24.09 -3.07
C ILE A 287 12.44 24.68 -2.08
N GLY A 288 12.32 24.15 -0.87
CA GLY A 288 11.42 24.63 0.17
C GLY A 288 9.94 24.26 -0.03
N ALA A 289 9.65 23.23 -0.81
CA ALA A 289 8.31 22.66 -0.88
C ALA A 289 7.97 21.96 0.45
N ASN A 290 6.73 22.12 0.92
CA ASN A 290 6.23 21.52 2.15
C ASN A 290 4.97 20.67 1.96
N CYS A 291 4.52 20.54 0.72
CA CYS A 291 3.42 19.65 0.36
C CYS A 291 3.61 19.15 -1.08
N PHE A 292 2.91 18.08 -1.42
CA PHE A 292 2.75 17.61 -2.79
C PHE A 292 1.39 16.95 -2.96
N ARG A 293 0.93 16.87 -4.18
CA ARG A 293 -0.25 16.12 -4.57
C ARG A 293 0.18 14.89 -5.35
N THR A 294 -0.32 13.73 -4.98
CA THR A 294 -0.14 12.51 -5.78
C THR A 294 -0.87 12.65 -7.12
N SER A 295 -0.17 12.47 -8.22
CA SER A 295 -0.69 12.65 -9.58
C SER A 295 -0.51 11.35 -10.37
N HIS A 296 -1.44 10.41 -10.35
CA HIS A 296 -2.73 10.33 -9.73
C HIS A 296 -2.83 8.93 -9.11
N TYR A 297 -2.22 8.71 -8.01
CA TYR A 297 -2.10 7.42 -7.32
C TYR A 297 -2.37 7.60 -5.82
N PRO A 298 -2.90 6.59 -5.13
CA PRO A 298 -3.03 6.66 -3.68
C PRO A 298 -1.66 6.63 -3.01
N LEU A 299 -1.52 7.40 -1.91
CA LEU A 299 -0.41 7.23 -0.98
C LEU A 299 -0.73 6.08 -0.02
N ARG A 300 0.29 5.33 0.30
CA ARG A 300 0.32 4.36 1.38
C ARG A 300 1.47 4.61 2.29
#